data_cd753fa595eb62a7b6b038eca9027b55
#
_entry.id   cd753fa595eb62a7b6b038eca9027b55
#
_cell.length_a   1.000
_cell.length_b   1.000
_cell.length_c   1.000
_cell.angle_alpha   90.00
_cell.angle_beta   90.00
_cell.angle_gamma   90.00
#
_symmetry.space_group_name_H-M   'P 1'
#
loop_
_entity.id
_entity.type
_entity.pdbx_description
1 polymer ?
#
loop_
_entity_poly.entity_id
_entity_poly.type
_entity_poly.pdbx_seq_one_letter_code
_entity_poly.pdbx_strand_id
1 'polypeptide(L)'
;MYLNHSRGFSDRSARIGNSRTPRRSSRLPYALIAVGCALVLFIAAVVGYVNRSVDVELNGQKTAVRVGSTLQNLIDDQELTDTYDAGDLLAVDDSVLKRHGGEKLSVKVDGKRVKQGKWDSRELEGGEKVTVKDGRNTYEKHEVQATVIEPKLKVEGTGAIEYVQTWGVQGRSEVWVGEQSGKTQDRGEVVPATDCVVACASVAPKGNKKYVALTFDEGPSSATKQILQVLKEKGVTATFFLSGDAAEASPATAKAIVDAGCEIGSNSYSDDSLKGQDREAVREQITKGTDAIKSATGVKTMLLRAPYAAFDEQNWIDAMDLVSAVVSWNIDSGDWLLNGADEQVSTVLDSVTPGNIVLLTDRDECAEQTLEALPQIIDGLIADGYKIVTLSDLVKTDASLSKKLTSLTKVTMPKDAVFPQLAEDNDTTE
;
A
#
# COMPACT_ATOMS: atom_id res chain seq x y z
N MET A 1 -98.48 -14.49 9.84
CA MET A 1 -99.55 -14.65 10.88
C MET A 1 -99.97 -13.27 11.30
N TYR A 2 -101.08 -12.89 10.88
CA TYR A 2 -102.21 -12.12 11.46
C TYR A 2 -101.85 -10.80 12.15
N LEU A 3 -102.32 -9.77 11.55
CA LEU A 3 -103.64 -9.03 11.70
C LEU A 3 -103.49 -7.96 12.79
N ASN A 4 -103.75 -6.82 12.48
CA ASN A 4 -104.96 -6.06 12.12
C ASN A 4 -105.41 -5.08 13.17
N HIS A 5 -105.86 -4.01 12.69
CA HIS A 5 -106.97 -3.13 13.09
C HIS A 5 -106.69 -2.09 14.21
N SER A 6 -107.21 -0.98 14.14
CA SER A 6 -108.11 -0.16 13.27
C SER A 6 -108.46 1.14 13.99
N ARG A 7 -108.71 2.17 13.25
CA ARG A 7 -109.75 3.18 13.38
C ARG A 7 -109.88 4.06 14.62
N GLY A 8 -109.97 5.30 14.27
CA GLY A 8 -111.06 6.14 14.76
C GLY A 8 -110.77 7.64 14.77
N PHE A 9 -111.33 8.27 13.78
CA PHE A 9 -112.07 9.53 13.72
C PHE A 9 -112.03 10.48 14.91
N SER A 10 -111.86 11.75 14.72
CA SER A 10 -112.70 12.90 14.31
C SER A 10 -112.13 14.17 15.00
N ASP A 11 -111.97 15.12 14.38
CA ASP A 11 -112.69 16.27 13.88
C ASP A 11 -112.53 17.58 14.68
N ARG A 12 -112.24 18.63 13.96
CA ARG A 12 -112.53 20.07 14.14
C ARG A 12 -111.63 20.84 15.13
N SER A 13 -111.04 21.86 14.78
CA SER A 13 -111.38 23.11 14.06
C SER A 13 -110.25 24.14 14.33
N ALA A 14 -109.96 24.85 13.32
CA ALA A 14 -109.39 26.19 13.18
C ALA A 14 -108.88 26.96 14.40
N ARG A 15 -107.67 27.46 14.21
CA ARG A 15 -107.34 28.89 14.39
C ARG A 15 -106.02 29.27 13.69
N ILE A 16 -106.07 30.36 12.96
CA ILE A 16 -105.04 31.10 12.28
C ILE A 16 -103.98 31.53 13.24
N GLY A 17 -102.65 31.23 12.94
CA GLY A 17 -101.53 31.76 13.63
C GLY A 17 -100.30 31.90 12.71
N ASN A 18 -99.98 33.16 12.36
CA ASN A 18 -98.84 33.56 11.59
C ASN A 18 -97.55 32.92 12.23
N SER A 19 -96.83 32.04 11.49
CA SER A 19 -95.47 31.65 11.82
C SER A 19 -94.56 32.09 10.68
N ARG A 20 -93.68 33.01 11.03
CA ARG A 20 -92.52 33.43 10.23
C ARG A 20 -91.54 32.24 10.08
N THR A 21 -91.36 31.81 8.85
CA THR A 21 -90.27 30.82 8.49
C THR A 21 -88.92 31.50 8.59
N PRO A 22 -87.87 30.88 9.28
CA PRO A 22 -86.53 31.38 9.23
C PRO A 22 -85.92 31.07 7.86
N ARG A 23 -85.49 32.10 7.14
CA ARG A 23 -84.62 32.00 5.95
C ARG A 23 -83.34 31.23 6.33
N ARG A 24 -83.20 29.98 5.88
CA ARG A 24 -81.91 29.26 5.82
C ARG A 24 -81.07 29.98 4.81
N SER A 25 -80.10 30.77 5.26
CA SER A 25 -79.00 31.30 4.45
C SER A 25 -78.16 30.12 4.01
N SER A 26 -78.16 29.77 2.74
CA SER A 26 -77.25 28.75 2.17
C SER A 26 -75.86 29.30 2.17
N ARG A 27 -75.00 28.82 3.12
CA ARG A 27 -73.58 29.12 3.19
C ARG A 27 -72.77 28.32 2.12
N LEU A 28 -73.41 27.50 1.31
CA LEU A 28 -72.82 26.68 0.26
C LEU A 28 -72.02 27.46 -0.80
N PRO A 29 -72.51 28.58 -1.35
CA PRO A 29 -71.74 29.30 -2.36
C PRO A 29 -70.47 29.90 -1.90
N TYR A 30 -70.40 30.36 -0.62
CA TYR A 30 -69.17 30.92 -0.07
C TYR A 30 -68.10 29.88 0.23
N ALA A 31 -68.51 28.68 0.64
CA ALA A 31 -67.57 27.56 0.84
C ALA A 31 -66.94 27.09 -0.48
N LEU A 32 -67.71 27.02 -1.55
CA LEU A 32 -67.19 26.69 -2.89
C LEU A 32 -66.25 27.76 -3.44
N ILE A 33 -66.56 29.04 -3.23
CA ILE A 33 -65.72 30.18 -3.61
C ILE A 33 -64.37 30.10 -2.79
N ALA A 34 -64.43 29.84 -1.48
CA ALA A 34 -63.25 29.72 -0.64
C ALA A 34 -62.37 28.55 -1.07
N VAL A 35 -62.92 27.38 -1.38
CA VAL A 35 -62.19 26.23 -1.93
C VAL A 35 -61.56 26.56 -3.28
N GLY A 36 -62.33 27.25 -4.18
CA GLY A 36 -61.80 27.70 -5.47
C GLY A 36 -60.61 28.67 -5.33
N CYS A 37 -60.74 29.67 -4.42
CA CYS A 37 -59.64 30.59 -4.13
C CYS A 37 -58.41 29.90 -3.50
N ALA A 38 -58.64 28.92 -2.61
CA ALA A 38 -57.55 28.13 -2.03
C ALA A 38 -56.82 27.29 -3.08
N LEU A 39 -57.58 26.69 -4.01
CA LEU A 39 -57.00 25.93 -5.11
C LEU A 39 -56.21 26.81 -6.07
N VAL A 40 -56.70 28.01 -6.41
CA VAL A 40 -55.97 28.98 -7.24
C VAL A 40 -54.70 29.46 -6.55
N LEU A 41 -54.76 29.75 -5.24
CA LEU A 41 -53.59 30.14 -4.46
C LEU A 41 -52.60 28.99 -4.35
N PHE A 42 -53.07 27.75 -4.16
CA PHE A 42 -52.22 26.57 -4.19
C PHE A 42 -51.52 26.36 -5.53
N ILE A 43 -52.31 26.46 -6.64
CA ILE A 43 -51.73 26.38 -7.99
C ILE A 43 -50.74 27.52 -8.24
N ALA A 44 -51.04 28.73 -7.84
CA ALA A 44 -50.11 29.87 -7.94
C ALA A 44 -48.85 29.68 -7.12
N ALA A 45 -48.99 29.10 -5.93
CA ALA A 45 -47.85 28.78 -5.06
C ALA A 45 -46.99 27.66 -5.68
N VAL A 46 -47.62 26.63 -6.22
CA VAL A 46 -46.93 25.53 -6.94
C VAL A 46 -46.24 26.07 -8.19
N VAL A 47 -46.92 26.87 -9.00
CA VAL A 47 -46.33 27.49 -10.20
C VAL A 47 -45.17 28.44 -9.79
N GLY A 48 -45.32 29.21 -8.71
CA GLY A 48 -44.25 30.06 -8.18
C GLY A 48 -43.10 29.26 -7.63
N TYR A 49 -43.32 28.11 -7.02
CA TYR A 49 -42.29 27.22 -6.52
C TYR A 49 -41.52 26.52 -7.65
N VAL A 50 -42.24 26.01 -8.65
CA VAL A 50 -41.66 25.33 -9.83
C VAL A 50 -40.90 26.28 -10.74
N ASN A 51 -41.30 27.57 -10.78
CA ASN A 51 -40.59 28.61 -11.57
C ASN A 51 -39.47 29.31 -10.80
N ARG A 52 -39.08 28.85 -9.62
CA ARG A 52 -37.90 29.40 -8.95
C ARG A 52 -36.66 29.10 -9.78
N SER A 53 -35.77 30.10 -9.88
CA SER A 53 -34.47 29.95 -10.49
C SER A 53 -33.40 29.95 -9.40
N VAL A 54 -32.33 29.24 -9.67
CA VAL A 54 -31.06 29.27 -8.91
C VAL A 54 -29.95 29.73 -9.85
N ASP A 55 -28.94 30.37 -9.32
CA ASP A 55 -27.79 30.84 -10.09
C ASP A 55 -26.70 29.77 -10.11
N VAL A 56 -26.19 29.48 -11.30
CA VAL A 56 -24.95 28.71 -11.52
C VAL A 56 -23.91 29.61 -12.17
N GLU A 57 -22.64 29.28 -12.02
CA GLU A 57 -21.54 30.00 -12.70
C GLU A 57 -21.16 29.24 -13.97
N LEU A 58 -21.66 29.68 -15.14
CA LEU A 58 -21.30 29.09 -16.44
C LEU A 58 -20.09 29.85 -17.03
N ASN A 59 -18.94 29.18 -17.17
CA ASN A 59 -17.71 29.76 -17.70
C ASN A 59 -17.35 31.13 -17.05
N GLY A 60 -17.60 31.25 -15.73
CA GLY A 60 -17.31 32.47 -14.97
C GLY A 60 -18.45 33.52 -14.99
N GLN A 61 -19.54 33.25 -15.68
CA GLN A 61 -20.72 34.13 -15.72
C GLN A 61 -21.88 33.54 -14.95
N LYS A 62 -22.57 34.37 -14.18
CA LYS A 62 -23.80 33.99 -13.50
C LYS A 62 -24.91 33.69 -14.51
N THR A 63 -25.45 32.50 -14.45
CA THR A 63 -26.54 32.03 -15.32
C THR A 63 -27.67 31.50 -14.46
N ALA A 64 -28.88 32.00 -14.65
CA ALA A 64 -30.04 31.54 -13.92
C ALA A 64 -30.63 30.25 -14.58
N VAL A 65 -30.81 29.20 -13.79
CA VAL A 65 -31.42 27.94 -14.18
C VAL A 65 -32.65 27.67 -13.31
N ARG A 66 -33.66 26.99 -13.83
CA ARG A 66 -34.86 26.62 -13.03
C ARG A 66 -34.46 25.59 -11.98
N VAL A 67 -35.11 25.64 -10.82
CA VAL A 67 -34.95 24.60 -9.80
C VAL A 67 -35.30 23.23 -10.36
N GLY A 68 -34.41 22.24 -10.20
CA GLY A 68 -34.59 20.91 -10.78
C GLY A 68 -34.17 20.79 -12.25
N SER A 69 -33.57 21.85 -12.84
CA SER A 69 -32.94 21.72 -14.16
C SER A 69 -31.72 20.84 -14.09
N THR A 70 -31.57 20.04 -15.13
CA THR A 70 -30.38 19.18 -15.28
C THR A 70 -29.27 19.93 -16.03
N LEU A 71 -28.09 19.37 -16.02
CA LEU A 71 -26.97 19.87 -16.81
C LEU A 71 -27.30 19.87 -18.32
N GLN A 72 -28.11 18.89 -18.80
CA GLN A 72 -28.61 18.86 -20.19
C GLN A 72 -29.44 20.08 -20.46
N ASN A 73 -30.41 20.43 -19.57
CA ASN A 73 -31.26 21.60 -19.77
C ASN A 73 -30.43 22.89 -19.87
N LEU A 74 -29.43 23.05 -19.02
CA LEU A 74 -28.53 24.22 -19.13
C LEU A 74 -27.80 24.27 -20.48
N ILE A 75 -27.31 23.12 -20.97
CA ILE A 75 -26.60 23.03 -22.26
C ILE A 75 -27.57 23.40 -23.42
N ASP A 76 -28.77 22.92 -23.37
CA ASP A 76 -29.79 23.17 -24.42
C ASP A 76 -30.34 24.61 -24.37
N ASP A 77 -30.68 25.12 -23.19
CA ASP A 77 -31.19 26.48 -22.98
C ASP A 77 -30.17 27.57 -23.35
N GLN A 78 -28.86 27.27 -23.24
CA GLN A 78 -27.80 28.19 -23.62
C GLN A 78 -27.19 27.90 -25.00
N GLU A 79 -27.79 27.00 -25.77
CA GLU A 79 -27.34 26.60 -27.12
C GLU A 79 -25.83 26.29 -27.19
N LEU A 80 -25.32 25.63 -26.12
CA LEU A 80 -23.88 25.42 -25.99
C LEU A 80 -23.33 24.45 -27.04
N THR A 81 -24.17 23.53 -27.54
CA THR A 81 -23.77 22.63 -28.64
C THR A 81 -23.53 23.37 -29.96
N ASP A 82 -24.10 24.55 -30.14
CA ASP A 82 -23.93 25.35 -31.34
C ASP A 82 -22.75 26.38 -31.16
N THR A 83 -22.40 26.63 -29.90
CA THR A 83 -21.32 27.59 -29.54
C THR A 83 -19.94 26.95 -29.56
N TYR A 84 -19.83 25.66 -29.24
CA TYR A 84 -18.58 24.93 -29.12
C TYR A 84 -18.47 23.81 -30.15
N ASP A 85 -17.26 23.61 -30.67
CA ASP A 85 -17.00 22.55 -31.64
C ASP A 85 -16.95 21.16 -31.00
N ALA A 86 -17.57 20.20 -31.66
CA ALA A 86 -17.44 18.80 -31.27
C ALA A 86 -16.03 18.28 -31.62
N GLY A 87 -15.49 17.39 -30.77
CA GLY A 87 -14.25 16.69 -31.07
C GLY A 87 -14.38 15.74 -32.25
N ASP A 88 -13.28 15.27 -32.78
CA ASP A 88 -13.23 14.29 -33.87
C ASP A 88 -13.29 12.85 -33.35
N LEU A 89 -13.82 11.94 -34.14
CA LEU A 89 -13.65 10.50 -33.96
C LEU A 89 -12.35 10.10 -34.65
N LEU A 90 -11.42 9.52 -33.88
CA LEU A 90 -10.12 9.09 -34.33
C LEU A 90 -10.06 7.57 -34.51
N ALA A 91 -9.27 7.13 -35.46
CA ALA A 91 -8.77 5.77 -35.50
C ALA A 91 -7.71 5.55 -34.43
N VAL A 92 -7.33 4.29 -34.16
CA VAL A 92 -6.33 3.93 -33.18
C VAL A 92 -4.93 4.50 -33.45
N ASP A 93 -4.64 4.91 -34.69
CA ASP A 93 -3.39 5.57 -35.11
C ASP A 93 -3.48 7.11 -35.10
N ASP A 94 -4.44 7.66 -34.37
CA ASP A 94 -4.73 9.10 -34.25
C ASP A 94 -5.20 9.80 -35.55
N SER A 95 -5.39 9.09 -36.64
CA SER A 95 -5.96 9.65 -37.87
C SER A 95 -7.48 9.89 -37.70
N VAL A 96 -7.97 10.95 -38.35
CA VAL A 96 -9.40 11.32 -38.25
C VAL A 96 -10.27 10.39 -39.08
N LEU A 97 -11.15 9.62 -38.45
CA LEU A 97 -12.17 8.81 -39.10
C LEU A 97 -13.40 9.65 -39.46
N LYS A 98 -13.81 10.54 -38.53
CA LYS A 98 -14.96 11.40 -38.74
C LYS A 98 -14.77 12.72 -38.01
N ARG A 99 -14.81 13.82 -38.74
CA ARG A 99 -14.84 15.16 -38.17
C ARG A 99 -16.12 15.38 -37.37
N HIS A 100 -15.97 16.02 -36.20
CA HIS A 100 -17.06 16.26 -35.25
C HIS A 100 -17.79 14.99 -34.80
N GLY A 101 -17.14 13.82 -34.92
CA GLY A 101 -17.67 12.52 -34.52
C GLY A 101 -17.36 12.12 -33.08
N GLY A 102 -16.61 12.92 -32.35
CA GLY A 102 -16.22 12.71 -30.95
C GLY A 102 -17.25 13.20 -29.93
N GLU A 103 -16.78 13.64 -28.78
CA GLU A 103 -17.66 14.25 -27.77
C GLU A 103 -18.20 15.59 -28.28
N LYS A 104 -19.51 15.85 -28.04
CA LYS A 104 -20.10 17.12 -28.41
C LYS A 104 -19.51 18.29 -27.63
N LEU A 105 -19.39 18.12 -26.31
CA LEU A 105 -18.86 19.14 -25.39
C LEU A 105 -18.00 18.49 -24.31
N SER A 106 -16.99 19.23 -23.83
CA SER A 106 -16.26 18.88 -22.61
C SER A 106 -16.81 19.69 -21.45
N VAL A 107 -17.56 19.04 -20.54
CA VAL A 107 -18.24 19.69 -19.43
C VAL A 107 -17.64 19.27 -18.08
N LYS A 108 -17.38 20.27 -17.22
CA LYS A 108 -16.98 20.06 -15.82
C LYS A 108 -17.96 20.80 -14.90
N VAL A 109 -18.33 20.16 -13.79
CA VAL A 109 -19.08 20.77 -12.69
C VAL A 109 -18.19 20.73 -11.47
N ASP A 110 -17.92 21.86 -10.84
CA ASP A 110 -17.00 22.02 -9.69
C ASP A 110 -15.64 21.37 -9.94
N GLY A 111 -15.10 21.57 -11.15
CA GLY A 111 -13.83 21.04 -11.59
C GLY A 111 -13.83 19.56 -11.98
N LYS A 112 -14.89 18.80 -11.70
CA LYS A 112 -15.01 17.39 -12.05
C LYS A 112 -15.74 17.20 -13.39
N ARG A 113 -15.15 16.37 -14.26
CA ARG A 113 -15.74 16.06 -15.57
C ARG A 113 -17.04 15.28 -15.43
N VAL A 114 -18.07 15.69 -16.17
CA VAL A 114 -19.35 14.98 -16.31
C VAL A 114 -19.46 14.45 -17.74
N LYS A 115 -19.53 13.11 -17.89
CA LYS A 115 -19.68 12.46 -19.21
C LYS A 115 -21.07 12.79 -19.78
N GLN A 116 -21.17 12.91 -21.11
CA GLN A 116 -22.41 13.24 -21.82
C GLN A 116 -23.62 12.39 -21.40
N GLY A 117 -23.47 11.07 -21.29
CA GLY A 117 -24.53 10.17 -20.83
C GLY A 117 -25.00 10.35 -19.38
N LYS A 118 -24.47 11.34 -18.65
CA LYS A 118 -24.88 11.70 -17.29
C LYS A 118 -25.47 13.13 -17.18
N TRP A 119 -25.57 13.86 -18.29
CA TRP A 119 -26.05 15.25 -18.24
C TRP A 119 -27.54 15.32 -17.86
N ASP A 120 -28.37 14.39 -18.37
CA ASP A 120 -29.79 14.31 -18.03
C ASP A 120 -30.09 13.95 -16.58
N SER A 121 -29.15 13.25 -15.93
CA SER A 121 -29.29 12.80 -14.54
C SER A 121 -28.56 13.69 -13.54
N ARG A 122 -27.83 14.71 -14.00
CA ARG A 122 -27.10 15.66 -13.13
C ARG A 122 -27.95 16.91 -12.93
N GLU A 123 -28.69 16.95 -11.82
CA GLU A 123 -29.43 18.16 -11.40
C GLU A 123 -28.50 19.26 -10.94
N LEU A 124 -28.90 20.50 -11.16
CA LEU A 124 -28.24 21.73 -10.72
C LEU A 124 -29.02 22.32 -9.54
N GLU A 125 -28.35 22.45 -8.41
CA GLU A 125 -28.93 22.91 -7.14
C GLU A 125 -28.72 24.41 -6.91
N GLY A 126 -27.77 25.02 -7.63
CA GLY A 126 -27.36 26.42 -7.53
C GLY A 126 -26.01 26.59 -6.82
N GLY A 127 -25.21 27.50 -7.32
CA GLY A 127 -23.86 27.76 -6.82
C GLY A 127 -22.74 26.96 -7.48
N GLU A 128 -23.10 25.95 -8.31
CA GLU A 128 -22.10 25.14 -9.01
C GLU A 128 -21.36 25.96 -10.07
N LYS A 129 -20.08 25.60 -10.27
CA LYS A 129 -19.24 26.11 -11.34
C LYS A 129 -19.25 25.15 -12.52
N VAL A 130 -19.99 25.53 -13.55
CA VAL A 130 -20.05 24.77 -14.80
C VAL A 130 -19.06 25.35 -15.79
N THR A 131 -18.11 24.55 -16.23
CA THR A 131 -17.15 24.92 -17.27
C THR A 131 -17.41 24.08 -18.50
N VAL A 132 -17.69 24.74 -19.63
CA VAL A 132 -17.92 24.12 -20.93
C VAL A 132 -16.82 24.55 -21.88
N LYS A 133 -16.32 23.62 -22.68
CA LYS A 133 -15.30 23.79 -23.72
C LYS A 133 -15.65 22.91 -24.91
N ASP A 134 -14.92 23.08 -26.01
CA ASP A 134 -14.97 22.21 -27.16
C ASP A 134 -14.91 20.74 -26.77
N GLY A 135 -15.61 19.91 -27.51
CA GLY A 135 -15.65 18.48 -27.35
C GLY A 135 -14.25 17.87 -27.52
N ARG A 136 -14.03 16.74 -26.88
CA ARG A 136 -12.78 16.01 -27.03
C ARG A 136 -12.86 15.01 -28.17
N ASN A 137 -11.73 14.80 -28.80
CA ASN A 137 -11.58 13.65 -29.67
C ASN A 137 -11.84 12.35 -28.90
N THR A 138 -12.45 11.40 -29.56
CA THR A 138 -12.66 10.05 -29.05
C THR A 138 -12.06 9.06 -30.03
N TYR A 139 -11.62 7.93 -29.54
CA TYR A 139 -11.20 6.85 -30.40
C TYR A 139 -12.39 5.99 -30.80
N GLU A 140 -12.29 5.38 -31.97
CA GLU A 140 -13.19 4.31 -32.39
C GLU A 140 -13.21 3.17 -31.36
N LYS A 141 -14.19 2.30 -31.41
CA LYS A 141 -14.13 1.05 -30.66
C LYS A 141 -12.92 0.25 -31.13
N HIS A 142 -12.19 -0.30 -30.17
CA HIS A 142 -10.97 -1.04 -30.46
C HIS A 142 -10.79 -2.16 -29.43
N GLU A 143 -10.14 -3.21 -29.87
CA GLU A 143 -9.60 -4.28 -29.05
C GLU A 143 -8.25 -3.82 -28.46
N VAL A 144 -8.03 -4.11 -27.19
CA VAL A 144 -6.76 -3.83 -26.50
C VAL A 144 -6.03 -5.14 -26.27
N GLN A 145 -4.91 -5.30 -26.94
CA GLN A 145 -3.97 -6.39 -26.72
C GLN A 145 -2.91 -5.91 -25.73
N ALA A 146 -3.05 -6.33 -24.47
CA ALA A 146 -2.18 -5.92 -23.40
C ALA A 146 -1.08 -6.95 -23.15
N THR A 147 0.14 -6.47 -22.97
CA THR A 147 1.30 -7.28 -22.55
C THR A 147 1.80 -6.76 -21.20
N VAL A 148 2.04 -7.68 -20.27
CA VAL A 148 2.61 -7.36 -18.96
C VAL A 148 4.09 -7.05 -19.12
N ILE A 149 4.55 -6.01 -18.43
CA ILE A 149 5.95 -5.66 -18.27
C ILE A 149 6.36 -6.05 -16.85
N GLU A 150 7.20 -7.06 -16.73
CA GLU A 150 7.66 -7.52 -15.43
C GLU A 150 8.70 -6.57 -14.86
N PRO A 151 8.67 -6.30 -13.52
CA PRO A 151 9.70 -5.51 -12.87
C PRO A 151 11.03 -6.28 -12.85
N LYS A 152 12.14 -5.56 -12.90
CA LYS A 152 13.48 -6.12 -12.76
C LYS A 152 14.02 -5.92 -11.36
N LEU A 153 14.91 -6.80 -10.92
CA LEU A 153 15.66 -6.61 -9.69
C LEU A 153 16.85 -5.67 -9.96
N LYS A 154 17.05 -4.73 -9.03
CA LYS A 154 18.22 -3.87 -8.94
C LYS A 154 18.81 -3.96 -7.55
N VAL A 155 20.12 -4.12 -7.45
CA VAL A 155 20.86 -4.04 -6.20
C VAL A 155 21.62 -2.73 -6.18
N GLU A 156 21.39 -1.89 -5.16
CA GLU A 156 21.93 -0.53 -5.09
C GLU A 156 22.67 -0.27 -3.79
N GLY A 157 23.75 0.47 -3.88
CA GLY A 157 24.57 0.86 -2.73
C GLY A 157 25.63 -0.17 -2.35
N THR A 158 26.21 0.01 -1.17
CA THR A 158 27.22 -0.88 -0.59
C THR A 158 27.06 -0.91 0.92
N GLY A 159 27.29 -2.07 1.54
CA GLY A 159 27.21 -2.22 2.99
C GLY A 159 26.85 -3.63 3.41
N ALA A 160 26.90 -3.85 4.73
CA ALA A 160 26.69 -5.17 5.32
C ALA A 160 25.20 -5.51 5.58
N ILE A 161 24.27 -4.61 5.31
CA ILE A 161 22.84 -4.83 5.52
C ILE A 161 22.13 -4.63 4.18
N GLU A 162 21.52 -5.69 3.68
CA GLU A 162 20.72 -5.69 2.47
C GLU A 162 19.24 -5.86 2.80
N TYR A 163 18.38 -5.09 2.14
CA TYR A 163 16.94 -5.14 2.39
C TYR A 163 16.15 -4.64 1.17
N VAL A 164 14.91 -5.11 1.03
CA VAL A 164 14.01 -4.60 -0.01
C VAL A 164 13.60 -3.17 0.33
N GLN A 165 14.08 -2.20 -0.44
CA GLN A 165 13.73 -0.79 -0.31
C GLN A 165 12.47 -0.45 -1.13
N THR A 166 12.35 -1.03 -2.33
CA THR A 166 11.21 -0.82 -3.22
C THR A 166 10.74 -2.18 -3.75
N TRP A 167 9.45 -2.43 -3.65
CA TRP A 167 8.85 -3.64 -4.22
C TRP A 167 8.55 -3.46 -5.69
N GLY A 168 8.74 -4.53 -6.48
CA GLY A 168 8.41 -4.54 -7.88
C GLY A 168 6.91 -4.49 -8.13
N VAL A 169 6.48 -3.70 -9.13
CA VAL A 169 5.09 -3.62 -9.58
C VAL A 169 5.07 -3.77 -11.10
N GLN A 170 4.18 -4.63 -11.60
CA GLN A 170 4.03 -4.85 -13.04
C GLN A 170 3.58 -3.60 -13.78
N GLY A 171 4.18 -3.38 -14.93
CA GLY A 171 3.73 -2.42 -15.93
C GLY A 171 2.85 -3.08 -16.99
N ARG A 172 2.45 -2.28 -17.98
CA ARG A 172 1.62 -2.74 -19.08
C ARG A 172 1.91 -1.94 -20.34
N SER A 173 2.17 -2.63 -21.44
CA SER A 173 2.11 -2.09 -22.80
C SER A 173 0.82 -2.52 -23.50
N GLU A 174 0.41 -1.75 -24.49
CA GLU A 174 -0.83 -2.01 -25.22
C GLU A 174 -0.63 -1.83 -26.74
N VAL A 175 -1.23 -2.75 -27.49
CA VAL A 175 -1.46 -2.61 -28.93
C VAL A 175 -2.97 -2.51 -29.13
N TRP A 176 -3.40 -1.45 -29.79
CA TRP A 176 -4.83 -1.24 -30.09
C TRP A 176 -5.14 -1.66 -31.52
N VAL A 177 -6.24 -2.40 -31.70
CA VAL A 177 -6.76 -2.83 -33.00
C VAL A 177 -8.15 -2.20 -33.21
N GLY A 178 -8.26 -1.29 -34.15
CA GLY A 178 -9.49 -0.56 -34.44
C GLY A 178 -10.53 -1.43 -35.12
N GLU A 179 -11.76 -1.44 -34.57
CA GLU A 179 -12.88 -2.23 -35.13
C GLU A 179 -13.42 -1.64 -36.46
N GLN A 180 -13.38 -0.32 -36.62
CA GLN A 180 -13.91 0.37 -37.78
C GLN A 180 -12.83 0.59 -38.86
N SER A 181 -11.63 1.00 -38.45
CA SER A 181 -10.53 1.28 -39.38
C SER A 181 -9.78 0.04 -39.82
N GLY A 182 -9.81 -1.03 -39.00
CA GLY A 182 -8.94 -2.20 -39.15
C GLY A 182 -7.44 -1.92 -38.92
N LYS A 183 -7.10 -0.72 -38.42
CA LYS A 183 -5.74 -0.34 -38.15
C LYS A 183 -5.25 -0.92 -36.83
N THR A 184 -3.95 -1.11 -36.75
CA THR A 184 -3.25 -1.53 -35.53
C THR A 184 -2.26 -0.45 -35.14
N GLN A 185 -2.23 -0.10 -33.85
CA GLN A 185 -1.33 0.91 -33.30
C GLN A 185 -0.70 0.40 -32.01
N ASP A 186 0.62 0.36 -31.98
CA ASP A 186 1.38 0.18 -30.76
C ASP A 186 1.31 1.48 -29.95
N ARG A 187 0.72 1.39 -28.74
CA ARG A 187 0.62 2.51 -27.80
C ARG A 187 1.80 2.55 -26.84
N GLY A 188 2.68 1.56 -26.93
CA GLY A 188 3.83 1.43 -26.05
C GLY A 188 3.44 1.15 -24.60
N GLU A 189 4.28 1.59 -23.70
CA GLU A 189 4.09 1.44 -22.26
C GLU A 189 3.05 2.43 -21.75
N VAL A 190 1.85 1.92 -21.41
CA VAL A 190 0.74 2.74 -20.91
C VAL A 190 0.70 2.80 -19.37
N VAL A 191 1.29 1.81 -18.71
CA VAL A 191 1.55 1.78 -17.28
C VAL A 191 3.01 1.36 -17.09
N PRO A 192 3.88 2.22 -16.57
CA PRO A 192 5.27 1.87 -16.34
C PRO A 192 5.41 0.80 -15.25
N ALA A 193 6.32 -0.14 -15.45
CA ALA A 193 6.74 -1.05 -14.40
C ALA A 193 7.55 -0.27 -13.35
N THR A 194 7.43 -0.70 -12.10
CA THR A 194 8.31 -0.24 -11.03
C THR A 194 9.27 -1.36 -10.67
N ASP A 195 10.56 -1.13 -10.88
CA ASP A 195 11.57 -2.13 -10.55
C ASP A 195 11.69 -2.37 -9.05
N CYS A 196 12.06 -3.59 -8.69
CA CYS A 196 12.38 -3.95 -7.32
C CYS A 196 13.79 -3.47 -6.99
N VAL A 197 13.95 -2.78 -5.87
CA VAL A 197 15.26 -2.32 -5.40
C VAL A 197 15.60 -2.99 -4.08
N VAL A 198 16.68 -3.75 -4.07
CA VAL A 198 17.38 -4.20 -2.86
C VAL A 198 18.49 -3.19 -2.57
N ALA A 199 18.41 -2.55 -1.43
CA ALA A 199 19.41 -1.58 -1.01
C ALA A 199 20.44 -2.23 -0.09
N CYS A 200 21.73 -2.03 -0.38
CA CYS A 200 22.86 -2.36 0.50
C CYS A 200 23.25 -1.12 1.31
N ALA A 201 23.35 -1.25 2.61
CA ALA A 201 23.63 -0.13 3.50
C ALA A 201 24.63 -0.49 4.60
N SER A 202 25.48 0.48 4.94
CA SER A 202 26.27 0.48 6.16
C SER A 202 25.61 1.34 7.22
N VAL A 203 25.74 0.98 8.50
CA VAL A 203 25.18 1.77 9.60
C VAL A 203 26.09 2.96 9.89
N ALA A 204 25.53 4.16 9.87
CA ALA A 204 26.21 5.42 10.22
C ALA A 204 25.60 6.01 11.50
N PRO A 205 26.12 5.70 12.69
CA PRO A 205 25.59 6.23 13.94
C PRO A 205 25.61 7.75 13.99
N LYS A 206 24.52 8.36 14.44
CA LYS A 206 24.37 9.81 14.49
C LYS A 206 25.36 10.47 15.44
N GLY A 207 26.10 11.45 14.96
CA GLY A 207 27.11 12.22 15.73
C GLY A 207 28.37 11.41 15.90
N ASN A 208 29.20 11.77 16.91
CA ASN A 208 30.47 11.11 17.17
C ASN A 208 30.33 9.89 18.08
N LYS A 209 29.18 9.22 18.07
CA LYS A 209 28.93 8.07 18.94
C LYS A 209 29.52 6.81 18.31
N LYS A 210 30.32 6.10 19.08
CA LYS A 210 30.93 4.84 18.68
C LYS A 210 30.03 3.67 19.10
N TYR A 211 29.35 3.05 18.14
CA TYR A 211 28.56 1.84 18.34
C TYR A 211 29.10 0.73 17.44
N VAL A 212 29.06 -0.50 17.94
CA VAL A 212 29.50 -1.71 17.24
C VAL A 212 28.57 -2.87 17.63
N ALA A 213 28.30 -3.79 16.72
CA ALA A 213 27.62 -5.04 17.02
C ALA A 213 28.60 -6.21 16.93
N LEU A 214 28.70 -7.00 18.01
CA LEU A 214 29.31 -8.31 17.96
C LEU A 214 28.26 -9.33 17.54
N THR A 215 28.60 -10.17 16.58
CA THR A 215 27.67 -11.20 16.04
C THR A 215 28.37 -12.56 16.05
N PHE A 216 27.61 -13.60 16.38
CA PHE A 216 28.05 -14.98 16.45
C PHE A 216 27.24 -15.83 15.49
N ASP A 217 27.91 -16.58 14.63
CA ASP A 217 27.28 -17.40 13.61
C ASP A 217 27.32 -18.91 13.95
N GLU A 218 26.40 -19.66 13.34
CA GLU A 218 26.35 -21.11 13.28
C GLU A 218 25.97 -21.81 14.61
N GLY A 219 25.86 -21.08 15.72
CA GLY A 219 25.42 -21.64 17.01
C GLY A 219 23.95 -22.16 17.00
N PRO A 220 23.51 -22.72 18.14
CA PRO A 220 24.24 -22.87 19.40
C PRO A 220 25.20 -24.06 19.41
N SER A 221 26.40 -23.86 19.99
CA SER A 221 27.43 -24.88 20.22
C SER A 221 27.57 -25.24 21.70
N SER A 222 28.55 -26.06 22.03
CA SER A 222 28.92 -26.33 23.42
C SER A 222 29.56 -25.11 24.11
N ALA A 223 30.15 -24.16 23.33
CA ALA A 223 30.75 -22.92 23.81
C ALA A 223 29.73 -21.82 24.11
N THR A 224 28.55 -21.84 23.54
CA THR A 224 27.51 -20.78 23.66
C THR A 224 27.33 -20.31 25.10
N LYS A 225 27.24 -21.26 26.06
CA LYS A 225 27.02 -20.89 27.48
C LYS A 225 28.20 -20.10 28.07
N GLN A 226 29.41 -20.41 27.65
CA GLN A 226 30.61 -19.68 28.11
C GLN A 226 30.71 -18.31 27.44
N ILE A 227 30.34 -18.21 26.14
CA ILE A 227 30.23 -16.94 25.45
C ILE A 227 29.21 -16.04 26.18
N LEU A 228 28.00 -16.56 26.50
CA LEU A 228 27.01 -15.83 27.25
C LEU A 228 27.44 -15.40 28.64
N GLN A 229 28.28 -16.22 29.32
CA GLN A 229 28.84 -15.85 30.58
C GLN A 229 29.83 -14.66 30.44
N VAL A 230 30.70 -14.67 29.44
CA VAL A 230 31.61 -13.55 29.16
C VAL A 230 30.84 -12.29 28.88
N LEU A 231 29.80 -12.34 27.96
CA LEU A 231 28.98 -11.21 27.65
C LEU A 231 28.27 -10.63 28.88
N LYS A 232 27.76 -11.49 29.76
CA LYS A 232 27.13 -11.11 31.04
C LYS A 232 28.11 -10.45 32.01
N GLU A 233 29.32 -11.01 32.19
CA GLU A 233 30.35 -10.47 33.05
C GLU A 233 30.80 -9.10 32.58
N LYS A 234 30.86 -8.88 31.27
CA LYS A 234 31.23 -7.60 30.66
C LYS A 234 30.02 -6.62 30.55
N GLY A 235 28.80 -7.07 30.86
CA GLY A 235 27.59 -6.24 30.82
C GLY A 235 27.17 -5.81 29.42
N VAL A 236 27.47 -6.63 28.40
CA VAL A 236 27.15 -6.36 26.99
C VAL A 236 26.22 -7.43 26.42
N THR A 237 25.55 -7.11 25.28
CA THR A 237 24.74 -8.03 24.53
C THR A 237 25.27 -8.16 23.11
N ALA A 238 24.91 -9.24 22.43
CA ALA A 238 25.31 -9.54 21.06
C ALA A 238 24.14 -10.05 20.24
N THR A 239 24.34 -10.28 18.94
CA THR A 239 23.37 -10.92 18.04
C THR A 239 23.91 -12.29 17.62
N PHE A 240 23.08 -13.31 17.71
CA PHE A 240 23.43 -14.67 17.32
C PHE A 240 22.62 -15.08 16.08
N PHE A 241 23.30 -15.45 15.01
CA PHE A 241 22.70 -16.05 13.82
C PHE A 241 22.77 -17.57 13.95
N LEU A 242 21.66 -18.15 14.37
CA LEU A 242 21.61 -19.58 14.71
C LEU A 242 21.32 -20.43 13.46
N SER A 243 21.99 -21.57 13.36
CA SER A 243 21.58 -22.65 12.46
C SER A 243 20.33 -23.35 13.01
N GLY A 244 19.38 -23.67 12.13
CA GLY A 244 18.13 -24.29 12.53
C GLY A 244 18.31 -25.68 13.14
N ASP A 245 19.17 -26.51 12.55
CA ASP A 245 19.49 -27.86 13.02
C ASP A 245 20.21 -27.83 14.39
N ALA A 246 21.13 -26.88 14.60
CA ALA A 246 21.78 -26.71 15.91
C ALA A 246 20.79 -26.23 16.97
N ALA A 247 19.86 -25.35 16.61
CA ALA A 247 18.79 -24.90 17.51
C ALA A 247 17.83 -26.04 17.88
N GLU A 248 17.49 -26.93 16.95
CA GLU A 248 16.71 -28.14 17.22
C GLU A 248 17.46 -29.14 18.10
N ALA A 249 18.76 -29.31 17.87
CA ALA A 249 19.61 -30.19 18.66
C ALA A 249 19.81 -29.70 20.11
N SER A 250 19.83 -28.37 20.31
CA SER A 250 20.13 -27.77 21.61
C SER A 250 19.14 -26.64 21.99
N PRO A 251 17.83 -26.90 22.10
CA PRO A 251 16.83 -25.87 22.29
C PRO A 251 16.98 -25.11 23.62
N ALA A 252 17.46 -25.75 24.66
CA ALA A 252 17.70 -25.10 25.95
C ALA A 252 18.88 -24.09 25.86
N THR A 253 19.88 -24.37 25.04
CA THR A 253 21.01 -23.44 24.81
C THR A 253 20.57 -22.29 23.91
N ALA A 254 19.82 -22.56 22.84
CA ALA A 254 19.22 -21.52 22.00
C ALA A 254 18.32 -20.56 22.82
N LYS A 255 17.51 -21.11 23.74
CA LYS A 255 16.69 -20.30 24.63
C LYS A 255 17.53 -19.45 25.61
N ALA A 256 18.65 -19.96 26.10
CA ALA A 256 19.52 -19.22 27.02
C ALA A 256 20.08 -17.93 26.39
N ILE A 257 20.25 -17.89 25.06
CA ILE A 257 20.69 -16.69 24.34
C ILE A 257 19.63 -15.58 24.50
N VAL A 258 18.37 -15.92 24.31
CA VAL A 258 17.23 -14.98 24.48
C VAL A 258 17.13 -14.53 25.95
N ASP A 259 17.24 -15.48 26.88
CA ASP A 259 17.12 -15.20 28.32
C ASP A 259 18.28 -14.30 28.82
N ALA A 260 19.42 -14.29 28.12
CA ALA A 260 20.54 -13.38 28.36
C ALA A 260 20.33 -11.97 27.74
N GLY A 261 19.21 -11.72 27.06
CA GLY A 261 18.93 -10.44 26.40
C GLY A 261 19.63 -10.24 25.06
N CYS A 262 20.21 -11.29 24.48
CA CYS A 262 20.83 -11.26 23.18
C CYS A 262 19.79 -11.37 22.06
N GLU A 263 20.09 -10.81 20.89
CA GLU A 263 19.25 -10.87 19.70
C GLU A 263 19.51 -12.16 18.92
N ILE A 264 18.49 -12.65 18.22
CA ILE A 264 18.58 -13.83 17.36
C ILE A 264 18.25 -13.48 15.92
N GLY A 265 19.13 -13.87 15.00
CA GLY A 265 18.94 -14.03 13.57
C GLY A 265 18.94 -15.50 13.17
N SER A 266 18.77 -15.79 11.89
CA SER A 266 18.88 -17.12 11.30
C SER A 266 20.13 -17.22 10.44
N ASN A 267 20.85 -18.33 10.56
CA ASN A 267 21.92 -18.72 9.63
C ASN A 267 21.47 -19.88 8.72
N SER A 268 20.19 -19.80 8.24
CA SER A 268 19.45 -20.85 7.54
C SER A 268 19.15 -22.09 8.41
N TYR A 269 18.82 -23.22 7.78
CA TYR A 269 18.59 -24.46 8.52
C TYR A 269 19.88 -25.25 8.76
N SER A 270 20.66 -25.43 7.71
CA SER A 270 21.97 -26.10 7.74
C SER A 270 23.06 -25.18 7.19
N ASP A 271 24.33 -25.54 7.41
CA ASP A 271 25.48 -24.79 6.89
C ASP A 271 25.73 -25.07 5.40
N ASP A 272 24.65 -25.00 4.59
CA ASP A 272 24.71 -25.19 3.15
C ASP A 272 24.60 -23.83 2.43
N SER A 273 25.45 -23.61 1.42
CA SER A 273 25.36 -22.41 0.60
C SER A 273 24.00 -22.32 -0.10
N LEU A 274 23.33 -21.19 0.03
CA LEU A 274 22.04 -20.92 -0.64
C LEU A 274 22.24 -20.59 -2.12
N LYS A 275 23.42 -20.11 -2.49
CA LYS A 275 23.73 -19.74 -3.87
C LYS A 275 23.74 -20.96 -4.77
N GLY A 276 23.02 -20.87 -5.90
CA GLY A 276 22.93 -21.93 -6.91
C GLY A 276 21.93 -23.04 -6.56
N GLN A 277 21.23 -22.94 -5.42
CA GLN A 277 20.07 -23.80 -5.13
C GLN A 277 18.85 -23.29 -5.90
N ASP A 278 17.88 -24.19 -6.15
CA ASP A 278 16.60 -23.80 -6.72
C ASP A 278 15.72 -23.05 -5.70
N ARG A 279 14.69 -22.38 -6.19
CA ARG A 279 13.78 -21.57 -5.37
C ARG A 279 13.16 -22.35 -4.21
N GLU A 280 12.78 -23.61 -4.42
CA GLU A 280 12.11 -24.41 -3.41
C GLU A 280 13.11 -24.74 -2.28
N ALA A 281 14.32 -25.16 -2.62
CA ALA A 281 15.38 -25.45 -1.67
C ALA A 281 15.80 -24.22 -0.86
N VAL A 282 16.00 -23.06 -1.51
CA VAL A 282 16.31 -21.79 -0.83
C VAL A 282 15.21 -21.45 0.18
N ARG A 283 13.96 -21.50 -0.23
CA ARG A 283 12.83 -21.19 0.64
C ARG A 283 12.68 -22.19 1.79
N GLU A 284 12.92 -23.48 1.54
CA GLU A 284 12.91 -24.51 2.56
C GLU A 284 14.00 -24.25 3.61
N GLN A 285 15.23 -23.99 3.20
CA GLN A 285 16.35 -23.68 4.09
C GLN A 285 16.02 -22.48 5.02
N ILE A 286 15.45 -21.42 4.47
CA ILE A 286 15.11 -20.22 5.25
C ILE A 286 13.92 -20.48 6.18
N THR A 287 12.84 -21.08 5.68
CA THR A 287 11.62 -21.28 6.48
C THR A 287 11.84 -22.33 7.57
N LYS A 288 12.47 -23.43 7.25
CA LYS A 288 12.78 -24.49 8.20
C LYS A 288 13.73 -23.99 9.29
N GLY A 289 14.75 -23.20 8.93
CA GLY A 289 15.66 -22.58 9.88
C GLY A 289 14.96 -21.65 10.85
N THR A 290 14.14 -20.73 10.34
CA THR A 290 13.39 -19.78 11.20
C THR A 290 12.33 -20.47 12.06
N ASP A 291 11.69 -21.53 11.57
CA ASP A 291 10.69 -22.30 12.34
C ASP A 291 11.35 -23.12 13.45
N ALA A 292 12.53 -23.73 13.19
CA ALA A 292 13.32 -24.42 14.17
C ALA A 292 13.78 -23.49 15.31
N ILE A 293 14.34 -22.33 14.95
CA ILE A 293 14.73 -21.27 15.89
C ILE A 293 13.53 -20.82 16.72
N LYS A 294 12.40 -20.56 16.09
CA LYS A 294 11.18 -20.16 16.80
C LYS A 294 10.68 -21.24 17.76
N SER A 295 10.75 -22.49 17.36
CA SER A 295 10.34 -23.63 18.21
C SER A 295 11.23 -23.75 19.44
N ALA A 296 12.54 -23.56 19.28
CA ALA A 296 13.53 -23.65 20.35
C ALA A 296 13.48 -22.45 21.31
N THR A 297 13.27 -21.25 20.78
CA THR A 297 13.47 -20.00 21.53
C THR A 297 12.18 -19.26 21.87
N GLY A 298 11.10 -19.49 21.13
CA GLY A 298 9.87 -18.70 21.16
C GLY A 298 9.94 -17.40 20.36
N VAL A 299 11.12 -17.03 19.79
CA VAL A 299 11.35 -15.80 19.05
C VAL A 299 11.22 -16.04 17.56
N LYS A 300 10.38 -15.22 16.88
CA LYS A 300 10.32 -15.20 15.43
C LYS A 300 11.34 -14.21 14.90
N THR A 301 12.27 -14.67 14.08
CA THR A 301 13.20 -13.82 13.34
C THR A 301 12.93 -13.92 11.84
N MET A 302 13.20 -12.85 11.11
CA MET A 302 13.26 -12.79 9.64
C MET A 302 14.59 -12.13 9.21
N LEU A 303 15.53 -12.02 10.14
CA LEU A 303 16.87 -11.55 9.93
C LEU A 303 17.71 -12.76 9.51
N LEU A 304 18.30 -12.70 8.34
CA LEU A 304 19.11 -13.79 7.77
C LEU A 304 20.58 -13.36 7.65
N ARG A 305 21.47 -14.25 8.01
CA ARG A 305 22.84 -14.26 7.51
C ARG A 305 23.01 -15.55 6.71
N ALA A 306 23.21 -15.40 5.41
CA ALA A 306 23.38 -16.58 4.58
C ALA A 306 24.73 -17.25 4.87
N PRO A 307 24.79 -18.58 4.96
CA PRO A 307 26.06 -19.30 5.07
C PRO A 307 27.04 -18.86 3.98
N TYR A 308 28.30 -18.68 4.37
CA TYR A 308 29.40 -18.24 3.49
C TYR A 308 29.20 -16.84 2.88
N ALA A 309 28.31 -16.01 3.42
CA ALA A 309 27.85 -14.75 2.81
C ALA A 309 27.33 -14.95 1.35
N ALA A 310 26.88 -16.14 1.00
CA ALA A 310 26.49 -16.51 -0.35
C ALA A 310 24.98 -16.32 -0.54
N PHE A 311 24.56 -15.07 -0.82
CA PHE A 311 23.19 -14.70 -1.14
C PHE A 311 23.22 -13.73 -2.32
N ASP A 312 22.87 -14.23 -3.49
CA ASP A 312 22.93 -13.47 -4.74
C ASP A 312 21.55 -12.91 -5.15
N GLU A 313 21.51 -12.25 -6.31
CA GLU A 313 20.28 -11.64 -6.83
C GLU A 313 19.17 -12.68 -7.05
N GLN A 314 19.52 -13.90 -7.48
CA GLN A 314 18.54 -14.97 -7.64
C GLN A 314 17.95 -15.38 -6.29
N ASN A 315 18.77 -15.48 -5.24
CA ASN A 315 18.29 -15.77 -3.89
C ASN A 315 17.35 -14.68 -3.37
N TRP A 316 17.61 -13.39 -3.71
CA TRP A 316 16.69 -12.30 -3.41
C TRP A 316 15.34 -12.49 -4.10
N ILE A 317 15.32 -12.81 -5.40
CA ILE A 317 14.09 -13.09 -6.15
C ILE A 317 13.32 -14.26 -5.52
N ASP A 318 14.04 -15.27 -5.07
CA ASP A 318 13.43 -16.50 -4.55
C ASP A 318 12.83 -16.32 -3.15
N ALA A 319 13.36 -15.42 -2.31
CA ALA A 319 13.07 -15.40 -0.89
C ALA A 319 12.84 -14.01 -0.28
N MET A 320 12.72 -12.93 -1.07
CA MET A 320 12.56 -11.57 -0.54
C MET A 320 11.32 -11.37 0.35
N ASP A 321 10.33 -12.22 0.26
CA ASP A 321 9.13 -12.21 1.11
C ASP A 321 9.33 -12.94 2.44
N LEU A 322 10.44 -13.65 2.61
CA LEU A 322 10.77 -14.44 3.79
C LEU A 322 11.79 -13.75 4.70
N VAL A 323 12.56 -12.78 4.20
CA VAL A 323 13.64 -12.13 4.92
C VAL A 323 13.42 -10.63 5.01
N SER A 324 13.60 -10.08 6.21
CA SER A 324 13.49 -8.62 6.43
C SER A 324 14.79 -7.90 6.07
N ALA A 325 15.91 -8.56 6.29
CA ALA A 325 17.24 -8.15 5.85
C ALA A 325 18.17 -9.36 5.77
N VAL A 326 19.08 -9.31 4.83
CA VAL A 326 20.25 -10.18 4.78
C VAL A 326 21.44 -9.39 5.31
N VAL A 327 22.18 -9.97 6.26
CA VAL A 327 23.21 -9.26 6.99
C VAL A 327 24.54 -9.99 6.89
N SER A 328 25.51 -9.36 6.28
CA SER A 328 26.91 -9.75 6.30
C SER A 328 27.66 -9.05 7.46
N TRP A 329 28.92 -8.79 7.31
CA TRP A 329 29.75 -8.15 8.32
C TRP A 329 30.68 -7.10 7.69
N ASN A 330 31.24 -6.26 8.52
CA ASN A 330 32.26 -5.29 8.13
C ASN A 330 33.66 -5.77 8.52
N ILE A 331 33.75 -6.56 9.62
CA ILE A 331 34.99 -7.11 10.15
C ILE A 331 34.80 -8.60 10.38
N ASP A 332 35.64 -9.40 9.74
CA ASP A 332 35.78 -10.81 10.02
C ASP A 332 36.86 -10.98 11.05
N SER A 333 36.57 -11.54 12.23
CA SER A 333 37.59 -11.79 13.26
C SER A 333 38.63 -12.80 12.85
N GLY A 334 38.34 -13.67 11.88
CA GLY A 334 39.19 -14.75 11.44
C GLY A 334 39.29 -15.91 12.43
N ASP A 335 38.35 -16.01 13.39
CA ASP A 335 38.37 -17.06 14.41
C ASP A 335 38.23 -18.48 13.82
N TRP A 336 37.53 -18.61 12.73
CA TRP A 336 37.41 -19.86 11.97
C TRP A 336 38.70 -20.32 11.28
N LEU A 337 39.69 -19.42 11.10
CA LEU A 337 40.99 -19.73 10.51
C LEU A 337 41.96 -20.39 11.51
N LEU A 338 41.63 -20.36 12.80
CA LEU A 338 42.42 -20.96 13.89
C LEU A 338 43.82 -20.35 14.02
N ASN A 339 43.99 -19.05 13.76
CA ASN A 339 45.25 -18.32 13.83
C ASN A 339 45.62 -17.87 15.24
N GLY A 340 44.78 -18.16 16.25
CA GLY A 340 44.99 -17.82 17.64
C GLY A 340 44.25 -16.56 18.11
N ALA A 341 44.08 -16.44 19.42
CA ALA A 341 43.30 -15.36 20.03
C ALA A 341 43.88 -13.95 19.78
N ASP A 342 45.21 -13.81 19.84
CA ASP A 342 45.89 -12.51 19.66
C ASP A 342 45.62 -11.92 18.25
N GLU A 343 45.60 -12.76 17.22
CA GLU A 343 45.30 -12.33 15.85
C GLU A 343 43.83 -11.84 15.73
N GLN A 344 42.89 -12.53 16.36
CA GLN A 344 41.47 -12.12 16.39
C GLN A 344 41.31 -10.75 17.08
N VAL A 345 42.00 -10.57 18.24
CA VAL A 345 41.97 -9.31 19.01
C VAL A 345 42.49 -8.17 18.16
N SER A 346 43.67 -8.33 17.54
CA SER A 346 44.26 -7.30 16.70
C SER A 346 43.41 -7.01 15.47
N THR A 347 42.92 -8.03 14.77
CA THR A 347 42.07 -7.87 13.60
C THR A 347 40.84 -7.00 13.89
N VAL A 348 40.17 -7.25 15.02
CA VAL A 348 38.99 -6.48 15.40
C VAL A 348 39.32 -5.08 15.85
N LEU A 349 40.28 -4.93 16.79
CA LEU A 349 40.57 -3.64 17.42
C LEU A 349 41.25 -2.64 16.47
N ASP A 350 42.11 -3.11 15.57
CA ASP A 350 42.80 -2.25 14.60
C ASP A 350 41.91 -1.80 13.44
N SER A 351 40.79 -2.55 13.15
CA SER A 351 39.93 -2.30 12.01
C SER A 351 38.61 -1.62 12.36
N VAL A 352 38.21 -1.62 13.66
CA VAL A 352 36.85 -1.21 14.03
C VAL A 352 36.58 0.27 13.79
N THR A 353 35.46 0.57 13.16
CA THR A 353 34.92 1.92 13.01
C THR A 353 33.46 1.97 13.48
N PRO A 354 32.91 3.16 13.83
CA PRO A 354 31.53 3.27 14.29
C PRO A 354 30.54 2.74 13.27
N GLY A 355 29.65 1.88 13.72
CA GLY A 355 28.62 1.25 12.88
C GLY A 355 28.99 -0.11 12.35
N ASN A 356 30.17 -0.61 12.64
CA ASN A 356 30.61 -1.92 12.18
C ASN A 356 29.89 -3.07 12.88
N ILE A 357 29.74 -4.15 12.10
CA ILE A 357 29.26 -5.47 12.50
C ILE A 357 30.44 -6.40 12.44
N VAL A 358 30.78 -7.03 13.57
CA VAL A 358 31.90 -7.95 13.70
C VAL A 358 31.41 -9.37 13.66
N LEU A 359 31.97 -10.19 12.79
CA LEU A 359 31.75 -11.64 12.73
C LEU A 359 32.65 -12.35 13.73
N LEU A 360 32.04 -13.20 14.54
CA LEU A 360 32.60 -14.23 15.37
C LEU A 360 31.82 -15.52 15.11
N THR A 361 32.41 -16.68 15.46
CA THR A 361 31.80 -17.97 15.21
C THR A 361 31.47 -18.68 16.52
N ASP A 362 30.25 -19.20 16.66
CA ASP A 362 29.82 -20.04 17.80
C ASP A 362 29.88 -21.51 17.41
N ARG A 363 31.09 -22.02 17.13
CA ARG A 363 31.38 -23.41 16.74
C ARG A 363 32.36 -24.06 17.72
N ASP A 364 32.24 -25.38 17.89
CA ASP A 364 33.12 -26.14 18.79
C ASP A 364 34.59 -26.10 18.35
N GLU A 365 34.85 -26.07 17.05
CA GLU A 365 36.19 -26.11 16.46
C GLU A 365 37.04 -24.86 16.79
N CYS A 366 36.43 -23.68 16.88
CA CYS A 366 37.10 -22.43 17.17
C CYS A 366 36.85 -21.91 18.60
N ALA A 367 36.06 -22.66 19.40
CA ALA A 367 35.59 -22.24 20.72
C ALA A 367 36.69 -21.77 21.68
N GLU A 368 37.83 -22.51 21.75
CA GLU A 368 38.91 -22.20 22.66
C GLU A 368 39.46 -20.79 22.42
N GLN A 369 39.86 -20.49 21.19
CA GLN A 369 40.47 -19.20 20.87
C GLN A 369 39.44 -18.06 20.84
N THR A 370 38.19 -18.33 20.42
CA THR A 370 37.11 -17.32 20.48
C THR A 370 36.82 -16.92 21.93
N LEU A 371 36.77 -17.90 22.86
CA LEU A 371 36.56 -17.62 24.28
C LEU A 371 37.76 -16.91 24.94
N GLU A 372 39.01 -17.13 24.47
CA GLU A 372 40.18 -16.42 24.92
C GLU A 372 40.21 -14.98 24.38
N ALA A 373 39.86 -14.76 23.12
CA ALA A 373 39.87 -13.45 22.47
C ALA A 373 38.70 -12.54 22.92
N LEU A 374 37.49 -13.11 23.11
CA LEU A 374 36.27 -12.35 23.34
C LEU A 374 36.35 -11.34 24.50
N PRO A 375 36.83 -11.69 25.72
CA PRO A 375 36.96 -10.73 26.82
C PRO A 375 37.93 -9.58 26.48
N GLN A 376 38.99 -9.84 25.74
CA GLN A 376 40.00 -8.85 25.33
C GLN A 376 39.42 -7.92 24.24
N ILE A 377 38.68 -8.45 23.26
CA ILE A 377 37.96 -7.66 22.25
C ILE A 377 36.97 -6.72 22.92
N ILE A 378 36.13 -7.22 23.84
CA ILE A 378 35.15 -6.41 24.56
C ILE A 378 35.83 -5.31 25.37
N ASP A 379 36.88 -5.63 26.14
CA ASP A 379 37.59 -4.66 26.97
C ASP A 379 38.23 -3.57 26.10
N GLY A 380 38.88 -3.96 24.99
CA GLY A 380 39.49 -3.03 24.05
C GLY A 380 38.45 -2.09 23.40
N LEU A 381 37.32 -2.63 22.93
CA LEU A 381 36.24 -1.82 22.37
C LEU A 381 35.70 -0.82 23.40
N ILE A 382 35.50 -1.24 24.66
CA ILE A 382 35.01 -0.36 25.73
C ILE A 382 36.03 0.71 26.05
N ALA A 383 37.35 0.34 26.14
CA ALA A 383 38.41 1.27 26.39
C ALA A 383 38.53 2.35 25.31
N ASP A 384 38.27 1.99 24.05
CA ASP A 384 38.21 2.90 22.91
C ASP A 384 36.93 3.71 22.84
N GLY A 385 36.01 3.52 23.79
CA GLY A 385 34.76 4.28 23.92
C GLY A 385 33.58 3.78 23.05
N TYR A 386 33.69 2.54 22.54
CA TYR A 386 32.57 1.91 21.84
C TYR A 386 31.49 1.42 22.82
N LYS A 387 30.25 1.51 22.38
CA LYS A 387 29.12 0.80 22.98
C LYS A 387 28.80 -0.43 22.12
N ILE A 388 28.92 -1.58 22.74
CA ILE A 388 28.55 -2.86 22.12
C ILE A 388 27.04 -3.04 22.29
N VAL A 389 26.34 -3.23 21.17
CA VAL A 389 24.88 -3.33 21.12
C VAL A 389 24.47 -4.48 20.20
N THR A 390 23.20 -4.87 20.26
CA THR A 390 22.62 -5.80 19.26
C THR A 390 22.54 -5.15 17.89
N LEU A 391 22.39 -5.94 16.84
CA LEU A 391 22.25 -5.44 15.47
C LEU A 391 21.02 -4.52 15.32
N SER A 392 19.89 -4.92 15.88
CA SER A 392 18.69 -4.07 15.87
C SER A 392 18.91 -2.73 16.56
N ASP A 393 19.65 -2.70 17.64
CA ASP A 393 19.97 -1.46 18.34
C ASP A 393 21.02 -0.65 17.59
N LEU A 394 21.96 -1.31 16.91
CA LEU A 394 22.92 -0.65 16.03
C LEU A 394 22.18 0.08 14.88
N VAL A 395 21.25 -0.58 14.19
CA VAL A 395 20.44 0.02 13.14
C VAL A 395 19.65 1.24 13.62
N LYS A 396 19.12 1.21 14.85
CA LYS A 396 18.40 2.35 15.46
C LYS A 396 19.28 3.58 15.69
N THR A 397 20.62 3.42 15.74
CA THR A 397 21.55 4.56 15.87
C THR A 397 21.66 5.39 14.60
N ASP A 398 21.30 4.81 13.44
CA ASP A 398 21.19 5.49 12.15
C ASP A 398 19.75 5.88 11.86
N ALA A 399 19.45 7.18 11.98
CA ALA A 399 18.09 7.69 11.79
C ALA A 399 17.57 7.57 10.34
N SER A 400 18.45 7.46 9.35
CA SER A 400 18.09 7.28 7.95
C SER A 400 17.74 5.82 7.68
N LEU A 401 18.62 4.92 8.07
CA LEU A 401 18.46 3.49 7.87
C LEU A 401 17.25 2.96 8.65
N SER A 402 17.06 3.37 9.91
CA SER A 402 15.94 2.93 10.74
C SER A 402 14.57 3.38 10.24
N LYS A 403 14.49 4.43 9.41
CA LYS A 403 13.24 4.82 8.74
C LYS A 403 12.93 3.96 7.53
N LYS A 404 13.95 3.47 6.83
CA LYS A 404 13.83 2.63 5.65
C LYS A 404 13.60 1.17 6.05
N LEU A 405 14.39 0.69 7.00
CA LEU A 405 14.32 -0.66 7.56
C LEU A 405 13.51 -0.62 8.87
N THR A 406 12.19 -0.55 8.72
CA THR A 406 11.27 -0.31 9.85
C THR A 406 11.09 -1.52 10.78
N SER A 407 11.43 -2.73 10.32
CA SER A 407 11.34 -3.95 11.12
C SER A 407 12.35 -4.97 10.63
N LEU A 408 13.10 -5.53 11.55
CA LEU A 408 14.00 -6.67 11.32
C LEU A 408 13.31 -8.03 11.58
N THR A 409 12.06 -8.02 12.03
CA THR A 409 11.33 -9.23 12.41
C THR A 409 10.09 -9.47 11.57
N LYS A 410 9.78 -8.57 10.62
CA LYS A 410 8.58 -8.67 9.80
C LYS A 410 8.83 -8.14 8.39
N VAL A 411 8.41 -8.91 7.40
CA VAL A 411 8.27 -8.48 6.01
C VAL A 411 6.79 -8.25 5.70
N THR A 412 6.49 -7.23 4.92
CA THR A 412 5.15 -6.98 4.41
C THR A 412 5.26 -6.65 2.92
N MET A 413 4.95 -7.63 2.10
CA MET A 413 4.84 -7.43 0.66
C MET A 413 3.52 -6.71 0.35
N PRO A 414 3.52 -5.57 -0.38
CA PRO A 414 2.30 -4.91 -0.84
C PRO A 414 1.44 -5.82 -1.72
N LYS A 415 0.13 -5.56 -1.77
CA LYS A 415 -0.81 -6.43 -2.51
C LYS A 415 -0.61 -6.42 -4.02
N ASP A 416 -0.12 -5.31 -4.56
CA ASP A 416 0.18 -5.07 -5.97
C ASP A 416 1.63 -5.39 -6.34
N ALA A 417 2.45 -5.77 -5.35
CA ALA A 417 3.82 -6.17 -5.60
C ALA A 417 3.91 -7.58 -6.19
N VAL A 418 4.90 -7.77 -7.04
CA VAL A 418 5.25 -9.07 -7.63
C VAL A 418 6.74 -9.32 -7.47
N PHE A 419 7.13 -10.58 -7.59
CA PHE A 419 8.55 -10.94 -7.63
C PHE A 419 9.17 -10.43 -8.94
N PRO A 420 10.34 -9.78 -8.89
CA PRO A 420 11.02 -9.29 -10.08
C PRO A 420 11.66 -10.42 -10.88
N GLN A 421 12.09 -10.09 -12.09
CA GLN A 421 13.00 -10.92 -12.89
C GLN A 421 14.42 -10.39 -12.74
N LEU A 422 15.42 -11.25 -13.03
CA LEU A 422 16.79 -10.78 -13.19
C LEU A 422 16.85 -9.75 -14.32
N ALA A 423 17.66 -8.73 -14.16
CA ALA A 423 18.00 -7.88 -15.26
C ALA A 423 18.75 -8.76 -16.31
N GLU A 424 18.32 -8.70 -17.58
CA GLU A 424 19.09 -9.34 -18.64
C GLU A 424 20.44 -8.62 -18.72
N ASP A 425 21.54 -9.38 -18.64
CA ASP A 425 22.86 -8.84 -18.91
C ASP A 425 22.90 -8.39 -20.37
N ASN A 426 22.74 -7.09 -20.60
CA ASN A 426 22.95 -6.49 -21.92
C ASN A 426 24.47 -6.39 -22.28
N ASP A 427 25.26 -7.29 -21.73
CA ASP A 427 26.70 -7.33 -22.04
C ASP A 427 27.01 -8.39 -23.09
N THR A 428 26.34 -8.27 -24.25
CA THR A 428 26.80 -8.84 -25.53
C THR A 428 26.92 -7.73 -26.53
N THR A 429 27.88 -6.84 -26.32
CA THR A 429 28.48 -6.09 -27.43
C THR A 429 29.92 -6.58 -27.60
N GLU A 430 30.09 -7.32 -28.68
CA GLU A 430 31.36 -7.66 -29.32
C GLU A 430 32.27 -6.42 -29.50
#